data_bba234869dfbc34f37411cfed0e1dc3e
#
_entry.id   bba234869dfbc34f37411cfed0e1dc3e
#
_cell.length_a   1.000
_cell.length_b   1.000
_cell.length_c   1.000
_cell.angle_alpha   90.00
_cell.angle_beta   90.00
_cell.angle_gamma   90.00
#
_symmetry.space_group_name_H-M   'P 1'
#
loop_
_entity.id
_entity.type
_entity.pdbx_description
1 polymer ?
#
loop_
_entity_poly.entity_id
_entity_poly.type
_entity_poly.pdbx_seq_one_letter_code
_entity_poly.pdbx_strand_id
1 'polypeptide(L)'
;MKSIRTLIALIIVPLCLFSCSNATKSETSSTPSYQSSDEPPIGGIKPKDEAFKGNGEYDVDLTQLNSSMVYAQVSDMMNYPDNYKGKSVKANGTFAYFKDDNTGNEYFSVVIKDATACCAQGLEFVLDGDYTYPKDYPAQDANITVTGNFDYYTEGDYRYARLTNAKMDVGQLSW
;
A
#
# COMPACT_ATOMS: atom_id res chain seq x y z
N MET A 1 54.00 -27.72 -14.44
CA MET A 1 53.76 -29.13 -14.87
C MET A 1 52.63 -29.71 -14.07
N LYS A 2 51.68 -30.23 -14.73
CA LYS A 2 50.55 -31.15 -14.48
C LYS A 2 49.17 -30.48 -14.60
N SER A 3 48.69 -30.62 -15.79
CA SER A 3 47.33 -30.58 -16.28
C SER A 3 46.46 -31.63 -15.55
N ILE A 4 45.24 -31.26 -15.15
CA ILE A 4 44.18 -32.25 -14.92
C ILE A 4 42.94 -31.73 -15.62
N ARG A 5 42.50 -32.57 -16.51
CA ARG A 5 41.40 -32.49 -17.48
C ARG A 5 40.04 -32.67 -16.82
N THR A 6 39.11 -31.83 -17.25
CA THR A 6 37.79 -32.13 -17.77
C THR A 6 37.00 -33.30 -17.18
N LEU A 7 35.81 -33.00 -16.66
CA LEU A 7 34.65 -33.86 -16.78
C LEU A 7 33.37 -32.98 -16.85
N ILE A 8 32.90 -32.80 -18.06
CA ILE A 8 31.59 -32.24 -18.39
C ILE A 8 30.57 -33.34 -18.17
N ALA A 9 29.71 -33.23 -17.17
CA ALA A 9 28.55 -34.08 -17.02
C ALA A 9 27.34 -33.40 -17.64
N LEU A 10 26.97 -33.89 -18.81
CA LEU A 10 25.80 -33.56 -19.61
C LEU A 10 24.57 -34.13 -18.91
N ILE A 11 23.76 -33.30 -18.25
CA ILE A 11 22.47 -33.73 -17.72
C ILE A 11 21.41 -33.37 -18.76
N ILE A 12 20.93 -34.36 -19.44
CA ILE A 12 19.80 -34.32 -20.37
C ILE A 12 18.52 -34.30 -19.52
N VAL A 13 17.78 -33.20 -19.57
CA VAL A 13 16.43 -33.12 -18.98
C VAL A 13 15.42 -33.55 -20.05
N PRO A 14 14.58 -34.53 -19.81
CA PRO A 14 13.54 -34.92 -20.75
C PRO A 14 12.39 -33.93 -20.71
N LEU A 15 12.08 -33.38 -21.88
CA LEU A 15 10.95 -32.50 -22.17
C LEU A 15 9.66 -33.37 -22.16
N CYS A 16 8.85 -33.30 -21.14
CA CYS A 16 7.52 -33.91 -21.15
C CYS A 16 6.54 -32.98 -21.86
N LEU A 17 6.30 -33.25 -23.14
CA LEU A 17 5.20 -32.72 -23.91
C LEU A 17 3.91 -33.46 -23.52
N PHE A 18 3.04 -32.83 -22.72
CA PHE A 18 1.66 -33.26 -22.62
C PHE A 18 0.84 -32.59 -23.69
N SER A 19 0.64 -33.28 -24.79
CA SER A 19 -0.34 -33.00 -25.80
C SER A 19 -1.70 -33.50 -25.31
N CYS A 20 -2.66 -32.58 -25.11
CA CYS A 20 -4.07 -32.95 -25.08
C CYS A 20 -4.71 -32.42 -26.34
N SER A 21 -4.99 -33.33 -27.23
CA SER A 21 -5.74 -33.08 -28.46
C SER A 21 -7.22 -33.37 -28.28
N ASN A 22 -8.02 -32.45 -28.82
CA ASN A 22 -9.23 -32.66 -29.58
C ASN A 22 -10.55 -33.05 -28.91
N ALA A 23 -11.51 -32.12 -29.03
CA ALA A 23 -12.81 -32.44 -29.59
C ALA A 23 -13.40 -31.20 -30.24
N THR A 24 -13.46 -31.24 -31.55
CA THR A 24 -14.20 -30.35 -32.44
C THR A 24 -15.68 -30.41 -32.18
N LYS A 25 -16.31 -29.26 -31.96
CA LYS A 25 -17.70 -29.05 -32.41
C LYS A 25 -17.91 -27.58 -32.76
N SER A 26 -18.11 -27.37 -34.01
CA SER A 26 -18.60 -26.18 -34.68
C SER A 26 -19.98 -25.81 -34.13
N GLU A 27 -20.17 -24.54 -33.77
CA GLU A 27 -21.41 -23.82 -34.08
C GLU A 27 -21.27 -22.33 -33.76
N THR A 28 -21.46 -21.55 -34.82
CA THR A 28 -22.15 -20.25 -34.94
C THR A 28 -21.58 -19.04 -34.19
N SER A 29 -20.99 -18.21 -35.03
CA SER A 29 -20.75 -16.79 -34.86
C SER A 29 -21.92 -16.07 -34.19
N SER A 30 -21.67 -15.56 -32.99
CA SER A 30 -22.30 -14.35 -32.50
C SER A 30 -21.26 -13.56 -31.73
N THR A 31 -20.75 -12.54 -32.38
CA THR A 31 -19.94 -11.49 -31.77
C THR A 31 -20.76 -10.86 -30.65
N PRO A 32 -20.37 -10.93 -29.39
CA PRO A 32 -20.94 -10.04 -28.40
C PRO A 32 -20.38 -8.64 -28.68
N SER A 33 -21.24 -7.77 -29.14
CA SER A 33 -20.97 -6.33 -29.08
C SER A 33 -20.65 -5.98 -27.64
N TYR A 34 -19.39 -5.58 -27.40
CA TYR A 34 -18.98 -4.96 -26.15
C TYR A 34 -19.70 -3.61 -26.08
N GLN A 35 -20.87 -3.61 -25.46
CA GLN A 35 -21.48 -2.39 -24.98
C GLN A 35 -20.58 -1.91 -23.84
N SER A 36 -20.00 -0.74 -24.03
CA SER A 36 -19.42 0.07 -22.96
C SER A 36 -20.51 0.27 -21.92
N SER A 37 -20.61 -0.66 -20.97
CA SER A 37 -21.28 -0.42 -19.72
C SER A 37 -20.31 0.36 -18.87
N ASP A 38 -20.76 1.46 -18.30
CA ASP A 38 -20.13 2.19 -17.20
C ASP A 38 -19.99 1.24 -16.00
N GLU A 39 -19.07 0.28 -16.07
CA GLU A 39 -18.70 -0.50 -14.90
C GLU A 39 -17.79 0.39 -14.05
N PRO A 40 -18.18 0.63 -12.80
CA PRO A 40 -17.29 1.29 -11.86
C PRO A 40 -16.02 0.44 -11.70
N PRO A 41 -14.85 1.06 -11.49
CA PRO A 41 -13.60 0.32 -11.34
C PRO A 41 -13.77 -0.72 -10.23
N ILE A 42 -13.35 -1.95 -10.55
CA ILE A 42 -13.39 -3.11 -9.64
C ILE A 42 -12.72 -2.72 -8.32
N GLY A 43 -13.49 -2.67 -7.24
CA GLY A 43 -13.02 -2.39 -5.88
C GLY A 43 -13.50 -1.09 -5.27
N GLY A 44 -14.16 -0.23 -6.01
CA GLY A 44 -14.78 0.97 -5.44
C GLY A 44 -16.08 0.60 -4.72
N ILE A 45 -16.02 0.37 -3.42
CA ILE A 45 -17.18 0.65 -2.57
C ILE A 45 -17.42 2.14 -2.77
N LYS A 46 -18.47 2.51 -3.52
CA LYS A 46 -18.90 3.91 -3.53
C LYS A 46 -19.02 4.32 -2.07
N PRO A 47 -18.40 5.44 -1.66
CA PRO A 47 -18.71 5.98 -0.35
C PRO A 47 -20.21 6.27 -0.38
N LYS A 48 -21.01 5.35 0.14
CA LYS A 48 -22.28 5.70 0.66
C LYS A 48 -21.97 6.77 1.68
N ASP A 49 -22.75 7.82 1.79
CA ASP A 49 -22.56 9.00 2.65
C ASP A 49 -22.31 8.72 4.14
N GLU A 50 -21.90 7.52 4.46
CA GLU A 50 -21.40 7.02 5.72
C GLU A 50 -19.91 6.68 5.55
N ALA A 51 -19.08 7.71 5.30
CA ALA A 51 -17.67 7.62 5.63
C ALA A 51 -17.59 7.08 7.06
N PHE A 52 -16.73 6.06 7.27
CA PHE A 52 -16.51 5.48 8.59
C PHE A 52 -16.38 6.63 9.61
N LYS A 53 -17.43 6.81 10.42
CA LYS A 53 -17.41 7.80 11.49
C LYS A 53 -16.49 7.23 12.56
N GLY A 54 -15.35 7.88 12.76
CA GLY A 54 -14.47 7.60 13.87
C GLY A 54 -15.25 7.59 15.20
N ASN A 55 -14.60 7.14 16.24
CA ASN A 55 -15.18 7.05 17.61
C ASN A 55 -15.57 8.43 18.23
N GLY A 56 -15.55 9.50 17.43
CA GLY A 56 -15.85 10.88 17.82
C GLY A 56 -14.63 11.71 18.22
N GLU A 57 -13.47 11.08 18.42
CA GLU A 57 -12.21 11.78 18.69
C GLU A 57 -11.49 12.16 17.37
N TYR A 58 -11.56 11.26 16.37
CA TYR A 58 -11.01 11.46 15.03
C TYR A 58 -12.08 11.25 13.98
N ASP A 59 -12.01 11.98 12.88
CA ASP A 59 -12.91 11.79 11.74
C ASP A 59 -12.71 10.43 11.09
N VAL A 60 -11.46 9.95 11.09
CA VAL A 60 -11.07 8.61 10.59
C VAL A 60 -10.12 7.96 11.58
N ASP A 61 -10.60 6.97 12.34
CA ASP A 61 -9.77 6.19 13.25
C ASP A 61 -9.51 4.79 12.67
N LEU A 62 -8.38 4.64 11.97
CA LEU A 62 -7.98 3.38 11.36
C LEU A 62 -7.64 2.30 12.40
N THR A 63 -7.36 2.67 13.64
CA THR A 63 -7.03 1.71 14.70
C THR A 63 -8.22 0.90 15.19
N GLN A 64 -9.44 1.35 14.87
CA GLN A 64 -10.69 0.66 15.20
C GLN A 64 -11.11 -0.37 14.15
N LEU A 65 -10.40 -0.43 13.02
CA LEU A 65 -10.72 -1.31 11.91
C LEU A 65 -9.90 -2.60 11.97
N ASN A 66 -10.46 -3.70 11.49
CA ASN A 66 -9.66 -4.89 11.24
C ASN A 66 -8.75 -4.70 10.03
N SER A 67 -7.72 -5.54 9.87
CA SER A 67 -6.67 -5.37 8.85
C SER A 67 -7.19 -5.27 7.40
N SER A 68 -8.25 -5.99 7.05
CA SER A 68 -8.85 -5.90 5.71
C SER A 68 -9.58 -4.57 5.49
N MET A 69 -10.29 -4.10 6.51
CA MET A 69 -11.00 -2.82 6.46
C MET A 69 -10.05 -1.63 6.47
N VAL A 70 -8.97 -1.70 7.27
CA VAL A 70 -7.95 -0.64 7.30
C VAL A 70 -7.37 -0.42 5.91
N TYR A 71 -6.93 -1.51 5.25
CA TYR A 71 -6.35 -1.42 3.92
C TYR A 71 -7.34 -0.83 2.88
N ALA A 72 -8.60 -1.28 2.93
CA ALA A 72 -9.66 -0.76 2.06
C ALA A 72 -9.92 0.74 2.32
N GLN A 73 -9.94 1.16 3.60
CA GLN A 73 -10.14 2.56 3.96
C GLN A 73 -8.99 3.45 3.49
N VAL A 74 -7.74 3.01 3.68
CA VAL A 74 -6.58 3.76 3.17
C VAL A 74 -6.60 3.83 1.64
N SER A 75 -6.96 2.74 0.97
CA SER A 75 -7.14 2.72 -0.49
C SER A 75 -8.20 3.72 -0.95
N ASP A 76 -9.32 3.83 -0.24
CA ASP A 76 -10.36 4.80 -0.53
C ASP A 76 -9.85 6.26 -0.35
N MET A 77 -9.11 6.52 0.73
CA MET A 77 -8.49 7.83 0.97
C MET A 77 -7.51 8.23 -0.13
N MET A 78 -6.77 7.26 -0.69
CA MET A 78 -5.84 7.49 -1.81
C MET A 78 -6.55 7.73 -3.13
N ASN A 79 -7.67 7.04 -3.38
CA ASN A 79 -8.43 7.16 -4.62
C ASN A 79 -9.34 8.40 -4.64
N TYR A 80 -9.87 8.79 -3.48
CA TYR A 80 -10.81 9.91 -3.33
C TYR A 80 -10.33 10.92 -2.28
N PRO A 81 -9.13 11.48 -2.42
CA PRO A 81 -8.49 12.27 -1.35
C PRO A 81 -9.25 13.55 -1.00
N ASP A 82 -10.00 14.12 -1.94
CA ASP A 82 -10.79 15.33 -1.70
C ASP A 82 -11.89 15.10 -0.62
N ASN A 83 -12.39 13.87 -0.49
CA ASN A 83 -13.37 13.52 0.53
C ASN A 83 -12.78 13.52 1.96
N TYR A 84 -11.45 13.47 2.05
CA TYR A 84 -10.73 13.32 3.32
C TYR A 84 -9.86 14.54 3.67
N LYS A 85 -9.65 15.45 2.74
CA LYS A 85 -8.78 16.61 2.96
C LYS A 85 -9.20 17.41 4.19
N GLY A 86 -8.24 17.63 5.09
CA GLY A 86 -8.44 18.33 6.35
C GLY A 86 -9.06 17.52 7.47
N LYS A 87 -9.50 16.28 7.22
CA LYS A 87 -10.04 15.41 8.27
C LYS A 87 -8.94 14.93 9.21
N SER A 88 -9.27 14.82 10.49
CA SER A 88 -8.41 14.24 11.50
C SER A 88 -8.35 12.72 11.35
N VAL A 89 -7.12 12.18 11.28
CA VAL A 89 -6.86 10.77 11.06
C VAL A 89 -5.97 10.22 12.18
N LYS A 90 -6.28 8.99 12.64
CA LYS A 90 -5.41 8.19 13.49
C LYS A 90 -5.08 6.89 12.79
N ALA A 91 -3.79 6.60 12.64
CA ALA A 91 -3.28 5.42 11.95
C ALA A 91 -2.24 4.69 12.79
N ASN A 92 -2.27 3.35 12.77
CA ASN A 92 -1.25 2.50 13.36
C ASN A 92 -0.58 1.66 12.27
N GLY A 93 0.72 1.48 12.37
CA GLY A 93 1.50 0.70 11.42
C GLY A 93 2.96 0.64 11.79
N THR A 94 3.82 0.36 10.80
CA THR A 94 5.26 0.36 10.99
C THR A 94 5.89 1.63 10.44
N PHE A 95 6.88 2.15 11.15
CA PHE A 95 7.65 3.31 10.71
C PHE A 95 8.51 2.98 9.48
N ALA A 96 8.47 3.85 8.49
CA ALA A 96 9.37 3.79 7.35
C ALA A 96 9.97 5.16 7.06
N TYR A 97 11.25 5.15 6.77
CA TYR A 97 12.03 6.29 6.31
C TYR A 97 12.58 6.03 4.91
N PHE A 98 12.47 7.02 4.07
CA PHE A 98 13.05 7.03 2.74
C PHE A 98 13.71 8.38 2.47
N LYS A 99 14.90 8.34 1.87
CA LYS A 99 15.60 9.52 1.35
C LYS A 99 15.77 9.38 -0.15
N ASP A 100 15.34 10.38 -0.88
CA ASP A 100 15.59 10.46 -2.31
C ASP A 100 17.02 11.00 -2.55
N ASP A 101 17.88 10.16 -3.10
CA ASP A 101 19.27 10.52 -3.39
C ASP A 101 19.41 11.62 -4.45
N ASN A 102 18.40 11.84 -5.30
CA ASN A 102 18.46 12.84 -6.35
C ASN A 102 18.08 14.23 -5.84
N THR A 103 17.08 14.32 -4.99
CA THR A 103 16.55 15.58 -4.45
C THR A 103 17.08 15.89 -3.06
N GLY A 104 17.52 14.87 -2.32
CA GLY A 104 17.89 14.97 -0.91
C GLY A 104 16.69 15.05 0.04
N ASN A 105 15.47 14.97 -0.48
CA ASN A 105 14.25 15.00 0.33
C ASN A 105 14.15 13.75 1.20
N GLU A 106 13.61 13.94 2.39
CA GLU A 106 13.37 12.86 3.37
C GLU A 106 11.88 12.69 3.59
N TYR A 107 11.43 11.43 3.57
CA TYR A 107 10.04 11.06 3.71
C TYR A 107 9.86 10.08 4.85
N PHE A 108 8.88 10.34 5.71
CA PHE A 108 8.54 9.55 6.88
C PHE A 108 7.11 9.04 6.71
N SER A 109 6.91 7.74 6.90
CA SER A 109 5.61 7.11 6.64
C SER A 109 5.23 6.13 7.73
N VAL A 110 3.94 6.04 7.98
CA VAL A 110 3.32 4.91 8.67
C VAL A 110 2.85 3.92 7.60
N VAL A 111 3.43 2.74 7.60
CA VAL A 111 3.15 1.68 6.61
C VAL A 111 2.10 0.73 7.17
N ILE A 112 0.99 0.64 6.45
CA ILE A 112 -0.16 -0.19 6.77
C ILE A 112 -0.17 -1.37 5.82
N LYS A 113 -0.16 -2.59 6.36
CA LYS A 113 -0.19 -3.84 5.60
C LYS A 113 -1.61 -4.39 5.54
N ASP A 114 -1.93 -5.09 4.46
CA ASP A 114 -3.17 -5.86 4.36
C ASP A 114 -3.17 -7.06 5.31
N ALA A 115 -4.30 -7.78 5.39
CA ALA A 115 -4.48 -8.93 6.27
C ALA A 115 -3.49 -10.07 6.00
N THR A 116 -2.98 -10.17 4.78
CA THR A 116 -2.02 -11.21 4.35
C THR A 116 -0.58 -10.71 4.35
N ALA A 117 -0.39 -9.42 4.63
CA ALA A 117 0.89 -8.70 4.55
C ALA A 117 1.59 -8.80 3.17
N CYS A 118 0.84 -9.15 2.11
CA CYS A 118 1.36 -9.18 0.74
C CYS A 118 1.35 -7.81 0.07
N CYS A 119 0.50 -6.89 0.54
CA CYS A 119 0.40 -5.53 0.05
C CYS A 119 0.55 -4.54 1.21
N ALA A 120 1.13 -3.39 0.92
CA ALA A 120 1.31 -2.34 1.91
C ALA A 120 1.01 -0.97 1.28
N GLN A 121 0.45 -0.08 2.08
CA GLN A 121 0.27 1.33 1.71
C GLN A 121 0.88 2.21 2.79
N GLY A 122 1.65 3.23 2.38
CA GLY A 122 2.24 4.21 3.27
C GLY A 122 1.39 5.47 3.31
N LEU A 123 1.11 5.97 4.50
CA LEU A 123 0.70 7.35 4.70
C LEU A 123 1.93 8.12 5.17
N GLU A 124 2.38 9.07 4.36
CA GLU A 124 3.43 9.99 4.77
C GLU A 124 2.94 10.85 5.94
N PHE A 125 3.84 11.28 6.82
CA PHE A 125 3.48 12.24 7.86
C PHE A 125 4.58 13.30 8.05
N VAL A 126 4.12 14.49 8.38
CA VAL A 126 4.97 15.63 8.72
C VAL A 126 4.65 16.02 10.16
N LEU A 127 5.60 15.79 11.06
CA LEU A 127 5.45 16.10 12.47
C LEU A 127 5.29 17.60 12.71
N ASP A 128 4.47 17.93 13.69
CA ASP A 128 4.29 19.31 14.16
C ASP A 128 5.42 19.66 15.15
N GLY A 129 6.41 20.41 14.69
CA GLY A 129 7.59 20.84 15.46
C GLY A 129 8.92 20.56 14.77
N ASP A 130 10.00 20.81 15.50
CA ASP A 130 11.38 20.63 15.02
C ASP A 130 11.89 19.23 15.40
N TYR A 131 11.89 18.32 14.46
CA TYR A 131 12.36 16.93 14.61
C TYR A 131 13.54 16.68 13.68
N THR A 132 14.53 15.93 14.13
CA THR A 132 15.74 15.60 13.39
C THR A 132 15.91 14.09 13.29
N TYR A 133 15.97 13.57 12.08
CA TYR A 133 16.29 12.17 11.85
C TYR A 133 17.81 11.93 11.97
N PRO A 134 18.28 10.81 12.57
CA PRO A 134 17.49 9.75 13.20
C PRO A 134 17.19 9.99 14.69
N LYS A 135 17.63 11.11 15.27
CA LYS A 135 17.65 11.34 16.72
C LYS A 135 16.26 11.27 17.35
N ASP A 136 15.27 11.88 16.70
CA ASP A 136 13.90 12.08 17.25
C ASP A 136 12.89 11.09 16.65
N TYR A 137 13.36 10.08 15.90
CA TYR A 137 12.54 9.07 15.24
C TYR A 137 12.87 7.66 15.75
N PRO A 138 11.92 6.74 15.68
CA PRO A 138 12.17 5.35 16.05
C PRO A 138 13.04 4.63 15.02
N ALA A 139 13.46 3.42 15.35
CA ALA A 139 14.12 2.55 14.39
C ALA A 139 13.17 2.18 13.24
N GLN A 140 13.76 1.92 12.07
CA GLN A 140 13.01 1.38 10.93
C GLN A 140 12.17 0.17 11.34
N ASP A 141 10.96 0.06 10.82
CA ASP A 141 9.98 -1.00 11.11
C ASP A 141 9.44 -1.04 12.56
N ALA A 142 9.75 -0.06 13.39
CA ALA A 142 9.12 0.06 14.70
C ALA A 142 7.62 0.31 14.57
N ASN A 143 6.82 -0.25 15.47
CA ASN A 143 5.39 0.04 15.53
C ASN A 143 5.16 1.47 16.03
N ILE A 144 4.39 2.22 15.27
CA ILE A 144 4.03 3.59 15.60
C ILE A 144 2.53 3.82 15.46
N THR A 145 2.02 4.79 16.21
CA THR A 145 0.70 5.39 16.00
C THR A 145 0.91 6.84 15.62
N VAL A 146 0.31 7.25 14.51
CA VAL A 146 0.38 8.62 14.01
C VAL A 146 -1.01 9.22 13.97
N THR A 147 -1.13 10.44 14.47
CA THR A 147 -2.34 11.27 14.34
C THR A 147 -2.01 12.53 13.58
N GLY A 148 -2.93 13.03 12.75
CA GLY A 148 -2.70 14.25 11.99
C GLY A 148 -3.88 14.60 11.10
N ASN A 149 -3.75 15.65 10.32
CA ASN A 149 -4.77 16.06 9.36
C ASN A 149 -4.43 15.51 7.97
N PHE A 150 -5.38 14.82 7.36
CA PHE A 150 -5.19 14.27 6.02
C PHE A 150 -5.04 15.39 5.00
N ASP A 151 -4.02 15.26 4.18
CA ASP A 151 -3.75 16.11 3.02
C ASP A 151 -3.15 15.23 1.90
N TYR A 152 -3.03 15.78 0.72
CA TYR A 152 -2.32 15.14 -0.38
C TYR A 152 -1.60 16.18 -1.23
N TYR A 153 -0.57 15.73 -1.94
CA TYR A 153 0.17 16.55 -2.90
C TYR A 153 0.48 15.74 -4.16
N THR A 154 0.92 16.44 -5.19
CA THR A 154 1.32 15.82 -6.46
C THR A 154 2.79 16.10 -6.69
N GLU A 155 3.55 15.07 -7.07
CA GLU A 155 4.94 15.16 -7.48
C GLU A 155 5.11 14.43 -8.82
N GLY A 156 5.42 15.18 -9.89
CA GLY A 156 5.31 14.66 -11.25
C GLY A 156 3.88 14.21 -11.58
N ASP A 157 3.76 12.99 -12.06
CA ASP A 157 2.48 12.38 -12.43
C ASP A 157 1.83 11.59 -11.27
N TYR A 158 2.47 11.57 -10.09
CA TYR A 158 2.03 10.78 -8.95
C TYR A 158 1.39 11.65 -7.87
N ARG A 159 0.41 11.06 -7.19
CA ARG A 159 -0.26 11.66 -6.03
C ARG A 159 0.13 10.90 -4.77
N TYR A 160 0.46 11.66 -3.73
CA TYR A 160 0.88 11.14 -2.43
C TYR A 160 -0.05 11.67 -1.35
N ALA A 161 -0.50 10.78 -0.47
CA ALA A 161 -1.26 11.14 0.71
C ALA A 161 -0.33 11.34 1.90
N ARG A 162 -0.63 12.33 2.72
CA ARG A 162 0.13 12.64 3.93
C ARG A 162 -0.76 13.08 5.09
N LEU A 163 -0.23 12.95 6.29
CA LEU A 163 -0.79 13.55 7.49
C LEU A 163 0.05 14.77 7.88
N THR A 164 -0.55 15.94 7.89
CA THR A 164 0.09 17.19 8.32
C THR A 164 -0.22 17.48 9.79
N ASN A 165 0.57 18.34 10.44
CA ASN A 165 0.46 18.64 11.87
C ASN A 165 0.43 17.35 12.69
N ALA A 166 1.28 16.41 12.29
CA ALA A 166 1.23 15.06 12.85
C ALA A 166 1.90 14.97 14.21
N LYS A 167 1.39 14.03 15.02
CA LYS A 167 2.02 13.56 16.24
C LYS A 167 2.27 12.07 16.12
N MET A 168 3.42 11.63 16.59
CA MET A 168 3.82 10.23 16.54
C MET A 168 4.04 9.69 17.93
N ASP A 169 3.40 8.57 18.25
CA ASP A 169 3.65 7.77 19.43
C ASP A 169 4.34 6.47 19.01
N VAL A 170 5.43 6.15 19.70
CA VAL A 170 6.14 4.88 19.49
C VAL A 170 5.53 3.85 20.43
N GLY A 171 4.96 2.78 19.86
CA GLY A 171 4.39 1.70 20.64
C GLY A 171 5.44 1.11 21.59
N GLN A 172 5.14 1.07 22.88
CA GLN A 172 5.99 0.36 23.83
C GLN A 172 5.93 -1.12 23.48
N LEU A 173 7.09 -1.73 23.17
CA LEU A 173 7.20 -3.17 23.10
C LEU A 173 6.87 -3.71 24.51
N SER A 174 5.67 -4.26 24.66
CA SER A 174 5.39 -5.09 25.85
C SER A 174 6.18 -6.37 25.68
N TRP A 175 7.19 -6.52 26.53
CA TRP A 175 8.03 -7.72 26.67
C TRP A 175 7.22 -8.87 27.24
#